data_6d724173eb44b909c45f67cf8770cf50
#
_entry.id   6d724173eb44b909c45f67cf8770cf50
#
_cell.length_a   1.000
_cell.length_b   1.000
_cell.length_c   1.000
_cell.angle_alpha   90.00
_cell.angle_beta   90.00
_cell.angle_gamma   90.00
#
_symmetry.space_group_name_H-M   'P 1'
#
loop_
_entity.id
_entity.type
_entity.pdbx_description
1 polymer ?
#
loop_
_entity_poly.entity_id
_entity_poly.type
_entity_poly.pdbx_seq_one_letter_code
_entity_poly.pdbx_strand_id
1 'polypeptide(L)'
;MLRRHLMAGAGAAWAAATLGGPALGQGTAAASRLLKFIPQADLAVLDPILTTAYVTRHHGYMIWDTLYGFDADYKAQPQMVEGHTVEDDGKRVTMKLRDGLKWHDGEAVRARDCVASIRRWAARDALGQVLLSVTDELSAPDDKTILFRLKRPFPLMFEALGKPSTPVAFMMPERLASQDPNAPLRGDMIGSGPFRFIANERVPGARVVYSRFEGYVPRAEGQPSWTAGPKRVHFDRVEWHVMPDPATASAALQNGEMDWWEQPTGDLQPVLRRNRNVVLEIPDPTGLMAICRFNHLHAPFNNPAIRRALLGAVNQADYMTAVIGTDRSLWREEVGFFPPGTPLASDAGLGALTSPRDLDKVKRDLAAAGYNGERIVVMAASDFPSLNALAQVGNDMLRRAGMNVDYVSTDWGTVVQRRASREPGDRGGWNVFFTFWAGVDMFNPGVHQSLRGHGNAAWFGWPTIPRLEELRQAWFDAPDLAGQQTLARQIQEVAFQEVPYLPLGQYFQATAYRRGITGVLKGLPLFWNVQRG
;
A
#
# COMPACT_ATOMS: atom_id res chain seq x y z
N MET A 1 17.19 60.99 -57.84
CA MET A 1 17.66 62.36 -57.56
C MET A 1 18.14 62.38 -56.14
N LEU A 2 19.47 62.41 -55.93
CA LEU A 2 20.31 63.50 -55.39
C LEU A 2 19.92 63.90 -53.96
N ARG A 3 20.76 63.94 -52.91
CA ARG A 3 22.19 64.11 -52.66
C ARG A 3 22.44 63.78 -51.19
N ARG A 4 23.42 63.00 -50.77
CA ARG A 4 24.75 63.37 -50.26
C ARG A 4 24.82 64.66 -49.42
N HIS A 5 25.24 64.54 -48.14
CA HIS A 5 26.44 65.15 -47.60
C HIS A 5 26.87 64.53 -46.28
N LEU A 6 28.21 64.31 -46.22
CA LEU A 6 29.07 64.03 -45.08
C LEU A 6 29.10 65.21 -44.08
N MET A 7 29.37 64.94 -42.83
CA MET A 7 30.47 65.62 -42.08
C MET A 7 30.82 64.82 -40.82
N ALA A 8 32.10 64.84 -40.59
CA ALA A 8 32.84 64.12 -39.58
C ALA A 8 32.87 64.83 -38.21
N GLY A 9 33.20 64.03 -37.18
CA GLY A 9 34.09 64.52 -36.14
C GLY A 9 33.59 64.46 -34.70
N ALA A 10 34.25 63.71 -33.90
CA ALA A 10 34.80 63.94 -32.58
C ALA A 10 34.60 62.78 -31.63
N GLY A 11 35.69 62.16 -31.27
CA GLY A 11 35.72 61.07 -30.28
C GLY A 11 35.51 61.55 -28.86
N ALA A 12 34.83 60.69 -28.08
CA ALA A 12 34.90 60.73 -26.64
C ALA A 12 34.99 59.28 -26.14
N ALA A 13 36.11 58.92 -25.58
CA ALA A 13 36.32 57.65 -24.90
C ALA A 13 35.51 57.62 -23.60
N TRP A 14 34.56 56.69 -23.50
CA TRP A 14 33.95 56.38 -22.24
C TRP A 14 34.53 55.05 -21.73
N ALA A 15 35.23 55.12 -20.60
CA ALA A 15 35.66 53.97 -19.82
C ALA A 15 34.45 53.24 -19.23
N ALA A 16 34.17 52.06 -19.72
CA ALA A 16 33.18 51.17 -19.12
C ALA A 16 33.78 50.56 -17.84
N ALA A 17 33.38 51.09 -16.70
CA ALA A 17 33.58 50.44 -15.40
C ALA A 17 32.66 49.24 -15.33
N THR A 18 33.23 48.03 -15.46
CA THR A 18 32.53 46.77 -15.17
C THR A 18 32.33 46.67 -13.67
N LEU A 19 31.14 47.04 -13.18
CA LEU A 19 30.67 46.65 -11.89
C LEU A 19 30.25 45.16 -11.97
N GLY A 20 31.19 44.28 -11.59
CA GLY A 20 30.89 42.88 -11.29
C GLY A 20 30.00 42.81 -10.05
N GLY A 21 28.68 42.76 -10.26
CA GLY A 21 27.75 42.39 -9.19
C GLY A 21 27.99 40.93 -8.82
N PRO A 22 27.95 40.59 -7.53
CA PRO A 22 28.04 39.19 -7.15
C PRO A 22 26.83 38.44 -7.71
N ALA A 23 27.06 37.49 -8.59
CA ALA A 23 26.07 36.49 -9.00
C ALA A 23 25.67 35.71 -7.74
N LEU A 24 24.53 36.04 -7.21
CA LEU A 24 23.92 35.28 -6.10
C LEU A 24 23.62 33.87 -6.60
N GLY A 25 24.51 32.95 -6.31
CA GLY A 25 24.31 31.52 -6.44
C GLY A 25 23.28 31.01 -5.41
N GLN A 26 22.03 31.51 -5.48
CA GLN A 26 20.94 31.08 -4.59
C GLN A 26 20.14 29.89 -5.12
N GLY A 27 20.44 29.33 -6.31
CA GLY A 27 19.66 28.25 -6.90
C GLY A 27 20.00 26.84 -6.42
N THR A 28 21.23 26.60 -5.93
CA THR A 28 21.69 25.21 -5.68
C THR A 28 21.37 24.69 -4.28
N ALA A 29 21.38 25.54 -3.26
CA ALA A 29 21.09 25.09 -1.88
C ALA A 29 19.60 24.74 -1.64
N ALA A 30 18.67 25.49 -2.24
CA ALA A 30 17.23 25.22 -2.12
C ALA A 30 16.80 23.97 -2.88
N ALA A 31 17.40 23.70 -4.06
CA ALA A 31 17.12 22.49 -4.84
C ALA A 31 17.62 21.21 -4.16
N SER A 32 18.66 21.29 -3.32
CA SER A 32 19.22 20.14 -2.60
C SER A 32 18.32 19.63 -1.46
N ARG A 33 17.37 20.44 -1.00
CA ARG A 33 16.47 20.11 0.13
C ARG A 33 15.04 19.72 -0.30
N LEU A 34 14.79 19.63 -1.60
CA LEU A 34 13.55 19.14 -2.21
C LEU A 34 13.75 17.73 -2.76
N LEU A 35 12.83 16.81 -2.43
CA LEU A 35 12.73 15.48 -3.04
C LEU A 35 11.47 15.43 -3.90
N LYS A 36 11.62 15.05 -5.16
CA LYS A 36 10.51 14.85 -6.10
C LYS A 36 10.29 13.36 -6.37
N PHE A 37 9.09 12.89 -6.12
CA PHE A 37 8.71 11.48 -6.17
C PHE A 37 7.56 11.25 -7.14
N ILE A 38 7.61 10.17 -7.91
CA ILE A 38 6.51 9.71 -8.76
C ILE A 38 5.83 8.53 -8.06
N PRO A 39 4.63 8.73 -7.48
CA PRO A 39 3.89 7.66 -6.82
C PRO A 39 3.29 6.68 -7.82
N GLN A 40 2.93 5.49 -7.35
CA GLN A 40 2.27 4.46 -8.15
C GLN A 40 0.88 4.87 -8.66
N ALA A 41 0.20 5.79 -7.97
CA ALA A 41 -1.13 6.29 -8.32
C ALA A 41 -1.42 7.62 -7.61
N ASP A 42 -2.50 8.32 -8.01
CA ASP A 42 -2.98 9.51 -7.30
C ASP A 42 -3.48 9.19 -5.89
N LEU A 43 -3.27 10.13 -4.97
CA LEU A 43 -3.76 10.10 -3.60
C LEU A 43 -5.24 10.55 -3.55
N ALA A 44 -6.15 9.63 -3.92
CA ALA A 44 -7.58 9.92 -3.97
C ALA A 44 -8.24 9.95 -2.58
N VAL A 45 -7.79 9.11 -1.63
CA VAL A 45 -8.31 8.99 -0.27
C VAL A 45 -7.23 9.34 0.73
N LEU A 46 -7.51 10.28 1.64
CA LEU A 46 -6.55 10.75 2.64
C LEU A 46 -6.61 9.96 3.96
N ASP A 47 -7.77 9.44 4.33
CA ASP A 47 -7.96 8.70 5.58
C ASP A 47 -7.48 7.24 5.44
N PRO A 48 -6.41 6.82 6.17
CA PRO A 48 -5.77 5.51 5.97
C PRO A 48 -6.58 4.31 6.47
N ILE A 49 -7.69 4.52 7.19
CA ILE A 49 -8.56 3.40 7.60
C ILE A 49 -9.73 3.14 6.63
N LEU A 50 -10.01 4.07 5.71
CA LEU A 50 -11.12 3.94 4.76
C LEU A 50 -10.74 3.22 3.47
N THR A 51 -9.45 3.03 3.23
CA THR A 51 -8.95 2.33 2.04
C THR A 51 -7.72 1.49 2.38
N THR A 52 -7.48 0.49 1.56
CA THR A 52 -6.25 -0.31 1.58
C THR A 52 -5.27 0.10 0.48
N ALA A 53 -5.49 1.23 -0.19
CA ALA A 53 -4.61 1.74 -1.24
C ALA A 53 -3.24 2.14 -0.67
N TYR A 54 -2.16 1.65 -1.28
CA TYR A 54 -0.80 1.86 -0.75
C TYR A 54 -0.35 3.30 -0.80
N VAL A 55 -0.76 4.07 -1.80
CA VAL A 55 -0.49 5.51 -1.84
C VAL A 55 -1.04 6.21 -0.59
N THR A 56 -2.21 5.80 -0.08
CA THR A 56 -2.77 6.33 1.18
C THR A 56 -1.98 5.83 2.40
N ARG A 57 -1.49 4.60 2.40
CA ARG A 57 -0.57 4.10 3.45
C ARG A 57 0.72 4.91 3.49
N HIS A 58 1.32 5.19 2.34
CA HIS A 58 2.54 6.00 2.24
C HIS A 58 2.30 7.44 2.73
N HIS A 59 1.16 8.04 2.34
CA HIS A 59 0.69 9.31 2.89
C HIS A 59 0.57 9.24 4.42
N GLY A 60 -0.02 8.17 4.94
CA GLY A 60 -0.14 7.94 6.38
C GLY A 60 1.20 7.98 7.10
N TYR A 61 2.22 7.30 6.58
CA TYR A 61 3.57 7.31 7.16
C TYR A 61 4.29 8.66 7.05
N MET A 62 3.90 9.53 6.13
CA MET A 62 4.43 10.91 6.11
C MET A 62 3.97 11.69 7.33
N ILE A 63 2.69 11.62 7.68
CA ILE A 63 2.04 12.55 8.61
C ILE A 63 1.73 11.98 9.99
N TRP A 64 1.62 10.65 10.14
CA TRP A 64 1.37 9.99 11.43
C TRP A 64 2.49 9.03 11.81
N ASP A 65 2.68 8.85 13.08
CA ASP A 65 3.58 7.83 13.61
C ASP A 65 2.78 6.69 14.25
N THR A 66 3.45 5.60 14.62
CA THR A 66 2.88 4.38 15.18
C THR A 66 3.51 4.06 16.53
N LEU A 67 2.80 3.31 17.40
CA LEU A 67 3.35 2.89 18.71
C LEU A 67 4.53 1.93 18.54
N TYR A 68 4.43 1.04 17.56
CA TYR A 68 5.47 0.10 17.14
C TYR A 68 5.73 0.23 15.64
N GLY A 69 6.91 -0.14 15.19
CA GLY A 69 7.26 -0.29 13.79
C GLY A 69 7.83 -1.68 13.53
N PHE A 70 7.89 -2.11 12.28
CA PHE A 70 8.55 -3.36 11.89
C PHE A 70 9.98 -3.09 11.44
N ASP A 71 10.91 -3.93 11.88
CA ASP A 71 12.25 -3.99 11.31
C ASP A 71 12.29 -4.86 10.03
N ALA A 72 13.47 -4.95 9.41
CA ALA A 72 13.67 -5.72 8.19
C ALA A 72 13.51 -7.25 8.38
N ASP A 73 13.51 -7.73 9.62
CA ASP A 73 13.25 -9.13 9.99
C ASP A 73 11.77 -9.38 10.33
N TYR A 74 10.90 -8.41 10.03
CA TYR A 74 9.46 -8.44 10.30
C TYR A 74 9.08 -8.54 11.77
N LYS A 75 9.93 -8.05 12.67
CA LYS A 75 9.68 -8.02 14.10
C LYS A 75 9.19 -6.65 14.54
N ALA A 76 8.19 -6.64 15.41
CA ALA A 76 7.68 -5.42 16.01
C ALA A 76 8.72 -4.82 16.97
N GLN A 77 9.06 -3.55 16.77
CA GLN A 77 9.99 -2.77 17.57
C GLN A 77 9.28 -1.54 18.13
N PRO A 78 9.56 -1.12 19.40
CA PRO A 78 9.02 0.11 19.95
C PRO A 78 9.33 1.33 19.07
N GLN A 79 8.32 2.20 18.81
CA GLN A 79 8.49 3.42 18.00
C GLN A 79 8.10 4.67 18.78
N MET A 80 6.80 4.99 18.97
CA MET A 80 6.37 6.08 19.85
C MET A 80 6.45 5.70 21.32
N VAL A 81 6.37 4.43 21.66
CA VAL A 81 6.56 3.95 23.03
C VAL A 81 8.05 3.88 23.39
N GLU A 82 8.38 4.19 24.62
CA GLU A 82 9.69 3.94 25.23
C GLU A 82 9.92 2.42 25.33
N GLY A 83 8.91 1.71 25.84
CA GLY A 83 8.87 0.27 26.02
C GLY A 83 7.51 -0.18 26.54
N HIS A 84 7.44 -1.45 26.95
CA HIS A 84 6.26 -2.06 27.53
C HIS A 84 6.63 -3.06 28.62
N THR A 85 5.66 -3.34 29.52
CA THR A 85 5.70 -4.46 30.46
C THR A 85 4.54 -5.40 30.20
N VAL A 86 4.77 -6.71 30.39
CA VAL A 86 3.76 -7.76 30.25
C VAL A 86 3.69 -8.50 31.59
N GLU A 87 2.52 -8.51 32.20
CA GLU A 87 2.23 -9.05 33.52
C GLU A 87 1.00 -9.96 33.48
N ASP A 88 0.66 -10.63 34.58
CA ASP A 88 -0.52 -11.47 34.73
C ASP A 88 -0.63 -12.54 33.62
N ASP A 89 0.45 -13.27 33.38
CA ASP A 89 0.53 -14.31 32.32
C ASP A 89 0.11 -13.79 30.94
N GLY A 90 0.54 -12.56 30.60
CA GLY A 90 0.26 -11.94 29.30
C GLY A 90 -1.10 -11.25 29.21
N LYS A 91 -1.85 -11.12 30.32
CA LYS A 91 -3.16 -10.48 30.33
C LYS A 91 -3.14 -9.00 30.71
N ARG A 92 -2.04 -8.51 31.24
CA ARG A 92 -1.85 -7.08 31.53
C ARG A 92 -0.64 -6.56 30.75
N VAL A 93 -0.87 -5.59 29.87
CA VAL A 93 0.19 -4.96 29.10
C VAL A 93 0.15 -3.46 29.32
N THR A 94 1.27 -2.92 29.78
CA THR A 94 1.46 -1.48 30.00
C THR A 94 2.50 -0.95 29.03
N MET A 95 2.15 0.08 28.25
CA MET A 95 3.04 0.74 27.29
C MET A 95 3.25 2.18 27.72
N LYS A 96 4.50 2.66 27.67
CA LYS A 96 4.86 4.03 28.07
C LYS A 96 5.33 4.84 26.87
N LEU A 97 4.73 6.00 26.63
CA LEU A 97 5.13 6.92 25.56
C LEU A 97 6.48 7.56 25.87
N ARG A 98 7.30 7.75 24.82
CA ARG A 98 8.55 8.51 24.89
C ARG A 98 8.30 9.97 25.23
N ASP A 99 9.30 10.64 25.77
CA ASP A 99 9.28 12.07 26.00
C ASP A 99 9.36 12.90 24.71
N GLY A 100 8.82 14.10 24.74
CA GLY A 100 8.97 15.10 23.70
C GLY A 100 8.09 14.91 22.46
N LEU A 101 7.22 13.90 22.43
CA LEU A 101 6.31 13.68 21.30
C LEU A 101 5.30 14.83 21.17
N LYS A 102 5.18 15.38 19.94
CA LYS A 102 4.28 16.50 19.65
C LYS A 102 3.46 16.23 18.37
N TRP A 103 2.26 16.76 18.38
CA TRP A 103 1.45 16.89 17.18
C TRP A 103 1.95 18.03 16.29
N HIS A 104 1.56 18.05 15.03
CA HIS A 104 1.94 19.10 14.07
C HIS A 104 1.50 20.50 14.48
N ASP A 105 0.47 20.64 15.32
CA ASP A 105 0.02 21.92 15.87
C ASP A 105 0.78 22.38 17.13
N GLY A 106 1.75 21.56 17.59
CA GLY A 106 2.60 21.84 18.74
C GLY A 106 2.11 21.26 20.07
N GLU A 107 0.86 20.76 20.12
CA GLU A 107 0.32 20.10 21.32
C GLU A 107 1.07 18.80 21.62
N ALA A 108 1.15 18.43 22.90
CA ALA A 108 1.78 17.18 23.32
C ALA A 108 0.92 15.96 22.92
N VAL A 109 1.58 14.89 22.48
CA VAL A 109 0.94 13.58 22.30
C VAL A 109 0.68 12.98 23.68
N ARG A 110 -0.55 12.51 23.93
CA ARG A 110 -0.95 11.88 25.18
C ARG A 110 -1.48 10.47 24.96
N ALA A 111 -1.41 9.64 26.00
CA ALA A 111 -1.88 8.26 25.95
C ALA A 111 -3.35 8.14 25.55
N ARG A 112 -4.22 9.09 25.95
CA ARG A 112 -5.63 9.12 25.55
C ARG A 112 -5.83 9.26 24.03
N ASP A 113 -4.95 10.02 23.36
CA ASP A 113 -4.95 10.14 21.91
C ASP A 113 -4.69 8.78 21.24
N CYS A 114 -3.71 8.05 21.80
CA CYS A 114 -3.36 6.70 21.32
C CYS A 114 -4.49 5.69 21.57
N VAL A 115 -5.14 5.76 22.74
CA VAL A 115 -6.31 4.92 23.06
C VAL A 115 -7.44 5.16 22.05
N ALA A 116 -7.77 6.42 21.76
CA ALA A 116 -8.78 6.77 20.76
C ALA A 116 -8.39 6.27 19.36
N SER A 117 -7.11 6.43 18.99
CA SER A 117 -6.57 5.99 17.69
C SER A 117 -6.63 4.47 17.53
N ILE A 118 -6.27 3.71 18.56
CA ILE A 118 -6.37 2.24 18.56
C ILE A 118 -7.82 1.80 18.34
N ARG A 119 -8.78 2.43 19.03
CA ARG A 119 -10.20 2.12 18.87
C ARG A 119 -10.70 2.43 17.46
N ARG A 120 -10.32 3.58 16.89
CA ARG A 120 -10.66 3.96 15.53
C ARG A 120 -10.10 2.98 14.50
N TRP A 121 -8.82 2.67 14.59
CA TRP A 121 -8.15 1.69 13.72
C TRP A 121 -8.80 0.30 13.81
N ALA A 122 -9.01 -0.19 15.03
CA ALA A 122 -9.58 -1.51 15.26
C ALA A 122 -11.04 -1.64 14.79
N ALA A 123 -11.77 -0.53 14.61
CA ALA A 123 -13.11 -0.58 14.00
C ALA A 123 -13.07 -1.07 12.53
N ARG A 124 -11.93 -0.93 11.85
CA ARG A 124 -11.78 -1.24 10.41
C ARG A 124 -10.74 -2.32 10.12
N ASP A 125 -9.76 -2.51 11.00
CA ASP A 125 -8.69 -3.49 10.82
C ASP A 125 -9.07 -4.86 11.38
N ALA A 126 -8.79 -5.92 10.61
CA ALA A 126 -9.13 -7.28 10.97
C ALA A 126 -8.42 -7.76 12.24
N LEU A 127 -7.12 -7.48 12.35
CA LEU A 127 -6.31 -7.89 13.50
C LEU A 127 -6.63 -7.03 14.72
N GLY A 128 -6.94 -5.74 14.48
CA GLY A 128 -7.43 -4.82 15.50
C GLY A 128 -8.75 -5.26 16.11
N GLN A 129 -9.69 -5.77 15.28
CA GLN A 129 -10.94 -6.34 15.76
C GLN A 129 -10.69 -7.56 16.66
N VAL A 130 -9.77 -8.46 16.29
CA VAL A 130 -9.39 -9.61 17.12
C VAL A 130 -8.76 -9.14 18.44
N LEU A 131 -7.83 -8.18 18.41
CA LEU A 131 -7.23 -7.60 19.61
C LEU A 131 -8.31 -7.03 20.54
N LEU A 132 -9.23 -6.21 20.06
CA LEU A 132 -10.29 -5.64 20.90
C LEU A 132 -11.29 -6.67 21.38
N SER A 133 -11.55 -7.75 20.66
CA SER A 133 -12.45 -8.83 21.13
C SER A 133 -11.93 -9.56 22.38
N VAL A 134 -10.61 -9.64 22.54
CA VAL A 134 -9.95 -10.21 23.71
C VAL A 134 -9.58 -9.16 24.76
N THR A 135 -9.81 -7.88 24.49
CA THR A 135 -9.53 -6.79 25.43
C THR A 135 -10.72 -6.58 26.37
N ASP A 136 -10.46 -6.53 27.65
CA ASP A 136 -11.43 -6.18 28.69
C ASP A 136 -11.38 -4.68 28.98
N GLU A 137 -10.16 -4.12 29.11
CA GLU A 137 -9.93 -2.69 29.31
C GLU A 137 -8.83 -2.19 28.38
N LEU A 138 -9.08 -1.05 27.72
CA LEU A 138 -8.09 -0.22 27.07
C LEU A 138 -8.24 1.20 27.60
N SER A 139 -7.27 1.66 28.37
CA SER A 139 -7.33 2.95 29.08
C SER A 139 -6.01 3.71 29.07
N ALA A 140 -6.07 4.98 29.46
CA ALA A 140 -4.94 5.87 29.68
C ALA A 140 -4.97 6.37 31.13
N PRO A 141 -4.35 5.66 32.09
CA PRO A 141 -4.36 6.04 33.49
C PRO A 141 -3.65 7.37 33.76
N ASP A 142 -2.74 7.76 32.90
CA ASP A 142 -2.08 9.07 32.88
C ASP A 142 -1.74 9.50 31.45
N ASP A 143 -1.11 10.67 31.29
CA ASP A 143 -0.80 11.24 29.97
C ASP A 143 0.21 10.42 29.14
N LYS A 144 0.95 9.50 29.74
CA LYS A 144 2.00 8.72 29.06
C LYS A 144 1.76 7.21 29.02
N THR A 145 0.84 6.71 29.83
CA THR A 145 0.63 5.28 30.02
C THR A 145 -0.60 4.79 29.30
N ILE A 146 -0.42 3.80 28.43
CA ILE A 146 -1.50 3.05 27.77
C ILE A 146 -1.58 1.69 28.46
N LEU A 147 -2.75 1.33 28.96
CA LEU A 147 -3.01 0.08 29.67
C LEU A 147 -3.99 -0.78 28.89
N PHE A 148 -3.60 -2.03 28.64
CA PHE A 148 -4.49 -3.12 28.22
C PHE A 148 -4.66 -4.12 29.34
N ARG A 149 -5.91 -4.50 29.61
CA ARG A 149 -6.27 -5.71 30.34
C ARG A 149 -6.98 -6.65 29.37
N LEU A 150 -6.50 -7.87 29.26
CA LEU A 150 -6.98 -8.86 28.31
C LEU A 150 -7.71 -9.98 29.04
N LYS A 151 -8.77 -10.51 28.44
CA LYS A 151 -9.47 -11.71 28.88
C LYS A 151 -8.61 -12.96 28.79
N ARG A 152 -7.71 -12.99 27.80
CA ARG A 152 -6.70 -14.02 27.54
C ARG A 152 -5.47 -13.39 26.90
N PRO A 153 -4.29 -14.00 26.96
CA PRO A 153 -3.09 -13.51 26.27
C PRO A 153 -3.34 -13.35 24.76
N PHE A 154 -2.73 -12.31 24.18
CA PHE A 154 -2.75 -12.07 22.72
C PHE A 154 -1.31 -11.87 22.23
N PRO A 155 -0.61 -12.95 21.83
CA PRO A 155 0.80 -12.90 21.45
C PRO A 155 1.12 -11.94 20.29
N LEU A 156 0.14 -11.67 19.41
CA LEU A 156 0.31 -10.80 18.24
C LEU A 156 0.02 -9.31 18.53
N MET A 157 -0.05 -8.87 19.78
CA MET A 157 -0.40 -7.50 20.14
C MET A 157 0.55 -6.46 19.54
N PHE A 158 1.85 -6.66 19.67
CA PHE A 158 2.86 -5.71 19.21
C PHE A 158 2.96 -5.72 17.67
N GLU A 159 2.83 -6.90 17.08
CA GLU A 159 2.70 -7.07 15.63
C GLU A 159 1.46 -6.34 15.10
N ALA A 160 0.32 -6.45 15.78
CA ALA A 160 -0.91 -5.77 15.40
C ALA A 160 -0.76 -4.25 15.39
N LEU A 161 -0.09 -3.70 16.42
CA LEU A 161 0.11 -2.26 16.60
C LEU A 161 1.27 -1.70 15.77
N GLY A 162 2.14 -2.56 15.20
CA GLY A 162 3.32 -2.17 14.44
C GLY A 162 3.29 -2.59 12.96
N LYS A 163 2.37 -3.48 12.57
CA LYS A 163 2.32 -4.01 11.21
C LYS A 163 2.25 -2.93 10.14
N PRO A 164 3.04 -3.02 9.06
CA PRO A 164 2.94 -2.09 7.93
C PRO A 164 1.79 -2.43 6.97
N SER A 165 1.13 -3.57 7.14
CA SER A 165 -0.03 -3.97 6.35
C SER A 165 -1.24 -3.07 6.63
N THR A 166 -2.02 -2.80 5.59
CA THR A 166 -3.17 -1.88 5.65
C THR A 166 -4.41 -2.51 6.29
N PRO A 167 -5.21 -1.75 7.05
CA PRO A 167 -4.93 -0.43 7.64
C PRO A 167 -3.84 -0.48 8.71
N VAL A 168 -3.00 0.57 8.74
CA VAL A 168 -1.94 0.73 9.76
C VAL A 168 -2.50 1.41 11.00
N ALA A 169 -2.03 1.03 12.18
CA ALA A 169 -2.44 1.63 13.47
C ALA A 169 -1.74 2.99 13.68
N PHE A 170 -2.09 3.99 12.87
CA PHE A 170 -1.57 5.34 13.01
C PHE A 170 -2.15 6.06 14.21
N MET A 171 -1.31 6.78 14.97
CA MET A 171 -1.72 7.58 16.10
C MET A 171 -2.11 8.98 15.65
N MET A 172 -3.29 9.44 16.08
CA MET A 172 -3.90 10.73 15.75
C MET A 172 -4.30 11.46 17.02
N PRO A 173 -4.42 12.81 17.03
CA PRO A 173 -5.06 13.52 18.13
C PRO A 173 -6.46 12.97 18.41
N GLU A 174 -6.84 12.88 19.68
CA GLU A 174 -8.16 12.34 20.10
C GLU A 174 -9.33 12.99 19.34
N ARG A 175 -9.28 14.31 19.08
CA ARG A 175 -10.30 15.04 18.32
C ARG A 175 -10.49 14.55 16.87
N LEU A 176 -9.46 13.96 16.27
CA LEU A 176 -9.54 13.31 14.96
C LEU A 176 -9.91 11.83 15.11
N ALA A 177 -9.25 11.14 16.04
CA ALA A 177 -9.46 9.71 16.25
C ALA A 177 -10.89 9.38 16.73
N SER A 178 -11.56 10.29 17.43
CA SER A 178 -12.94 10.11 17.92
C SER A 178 -14.02 10.36 16.87
N GLN A 179 -13.66 10.75 15.65
CA GLN A 179 -14.63 10.89 14.56
C GLN A 179 -15.13 9.52 14.08
N ASP A 180 -16.27 9.49 13.40
CA ASP A 180 -16.87 8.26 12.88
C ASP A 180 -15.86 7.49 11.99
N PRO A 181 -15.51 6.24 12.33
CA PRO A 181 -14.57 5.43 11.54
C PRO A 181 -15.10 5.00 10.17
N ASN A 182 -16.37 5.23 9.88
CA ASN A 182 -17.01 4.92 8.59
C ASN A 182 -17.12 6.15 7.67
N ALA A 183 -16.75 7.33 8.16
CA ALA A 183 -16.76 8.57 7.39
C ALA A 183 -15.34 9.16 7.26
N PRO A 184 -15.03 9.87 6.16
CA PRO A 184 -13.75 10.55 6.00
C PRO A 184 -13.48 11.53 7.14
N LEU A 185 -12.21 11.61 7.56
CA LEU A 185 -11.75 12.61 8.53
C LEU A 185 -12.09 14.02 8.06
N ARG A 186 -12.58 14.84 8.99
CA ARG A 186 -12.88 16.27 8.76
C ARG A 186 -11.82 17.12 9.45
N GLY A 187 -11.49 18.25 8.83
CA GLY A 187 -10.48 19.19 9.32
C GLY A 187 -9.07 18.86 8.81
N ASP A 188 -8.09 19.48 9.43
CA ASP A 188 -6.69 19.36 9.03
C ASP A 188 -6.13 17.97 9.37
N MET A 189 -5.32 17.43 8.46
CA MET A 189 -4.60 16.16 8.65
C MET A 189 -3.42 16.37 9.59
N ILE A 190 -3.69 16.39 10.90
CA ILE A 190 -2.67 16.60 11.94
C ILE A 190 -2.20 15.26 12.46
N GLY A 191 -0.89 15.07 12.46
CA GLY A 191 -0.21 13.89 12.98
C GLY A 191 0.99 14.24 13.83
N SER A 192 1.74 13.23 14.23
CA SER A 192 3.02 13.31 14.94
C SER A 192 4.18 12.77 14.13
N GLY A 193 3.95 12.51 12.84
CA GLY A 193 4.96 11.97 11.94
C GLY A 193 5.98 13.01 11.49
N PRO A 194 7.00 12.57 10.73
CA PRO A 194 8.15 13.42 10.38
C PRO A 194 7.85 14.53 9.37
N PHE A 195 6.69 14.48 8.70
CA PHE A 195 6.28 15.49 7.71
C PHE A 195 4.86 16.00 7.97
N ARG A 196 4.60 17.23 7.52
CA ARG A 196 3.28 17.87 7.50
C ARG A 196 2.70 17.79 6.10
N PHE A 197 1.44 17.47 5.97
CA PHE A 197 0.70 17.57 4.72
C PHE A 197 0.32 19.03 4.42
N ILE A 198 0.61 19.51 3.22
CA ILE A 198 0.33 20.88 2.78
C ILE A 198 -0.92 20.87 1.90
N ALA A 199 -2.08 20.88 2.56
CA ALA A 199 -3.39 20.67 1.93
C ALA A 199 -3.70 21.69 0.81
N ASN A 200 -3.34 22.96 0.99
CA ASN A 200 -3.56 24.03 0.01
C ASN A 200 -2.66 23.96 -1.23
N GLU A 201 -1.65 23.11 -1.22
CA GLU A 201 -0.79 22.85 -2.38
C GLU A 201 -1.10 21.50 -3.06
N ARG A 202 -2.04 20.72 -2.53
CA ARG A 202 -2.50 19.51 -3.19
C ARG A 202 -3.33 19.85 -4.42
N VAL A 203 -2.99 19.23 -5.54
CA VAL A 203 -3.78 19.25 -6.78
C VAL A 203 -4.17 17.80 -7.09
N PRO A 204 -5.43 17.40 -6.85
CA PRO A 204 -5.90 16.04 -7.13
C PRO A 204 -5.57 15.62 -8.56
N GLY A 205 -5.08 14.40 -8.73
CA GLY A 205 -4.64 13.85 -10.01
C GLY A 205 -3.28 14.35 -10.50
N ALA A 206 -2.63 15.29 -9.79
CA ALA A 206 -1.37 15.89 -10.26
C ALA A 206 -0.28 15.96 -9.20
N ARG A 207 -0.57 16.52 -8.02
CA ARG A 207 0.48 16.82 -7.04
C ARG A 207 0.02 16.70 -5.60
N VAL A 208 0.90 16.14 -4.75
CA VAL A 208 0.77 16.14 -3.28
C VAL A 208 2.06 16.69 -2.67
N VAL A 209 1.94 17.51 -1.63
CA VAL A 209 3.09 18.23 -1.05
C VAL A 209 3.17 18.01 0.45
N TYR A 210 4.40 17.81 0.91
CA TYR A 210 4.73 17.67 2.32
C TYR A 210 5.91 18.56 2.69
N SER A 211 5.87 19.14 3.88
CA SER A 211 7.01 19.85 4.49
C SER A 211 7.51 19.09 5.71
N ARG A 212 8.79 19.20 5.98
CA ARG A 212 9.41 18.67 7.21
C ARG A 212 8.71 19.24 8.44
N PHE A 213 8.51 18.41 9.46
CA PHE A 213 8.08 18.83 10.77
C PHE A 213 9.29 19.02 11.69
N GLU A 214 9.64 20.27 11.97
CA GLU A 214 10.82 20.60 12.82
C GLU A 214 10.66 20.14 14.27
N GLY A 215 9.43 19.94 14.74
CA GLY A 215 9.13 19.42 16.07
C GLY A 215 9.18 17.91 16.19
N TYR A 216 9.48 17.18 15.11
CA TYR A 216 9.60 15.72 15.17
C TYR A 216 10.83 15.29 15.95
N VAL A 217 10.64 14.40 16.92
CA VAL A 217 11.73 13.84 17.76
C VAL A 217 11.98 12.40 17.31
N PRO A 218 13.03 12.13 16.50
CA PRO A 218 13.41 10.77 16.13
C PRO A 218 13.73 9.95 17.37
N ARG A 219 13.56 8.64 17.28
CA ARG A 219 14.09 7.73 18.30
C ARG A 219 15.61 7.90 18.40
N ALA A 220 16.16 7.92 19.61
CA ALA A 220 17.61 8.10 19.81
C ALA A 220 18.38 6.82 19.50
N GLU A 221 17.78 5.67 19.82
CA GLU A 221 18.40 4.35 19.78
C GLU A 221 18.04 3.57 18.50
N GLY A 222 18.88 2.58 18.18
CA GLY A 222 18.71 1.68 17.05
C GLY A 222 19.23 2.25 15.72
N GLN A 223 19.00 1.49 14.67
CA GLN A 223 19.26 1.88 13.28
C GLN A 223 17.94 1.98 12.52
N PRO A 224 17.83 2.86 11.53
CA PRO A 224 16.67 2.86 10.63
C PRO A 224 16.50 1.49 9.99
N SER A 225 15.36 0.87 10.19
CA SER A 225 15.08 -0.45 9.66
C SER A 225 13.58 -0.50 9.32
N TRP A 226 13.27 -0.44 8.05
CA TRP A 226 11.92 -0.38 7.53
C TRP A 226 11.07 0.72 8.22
N THR A 227 10.00 0.34 8.98
CA THR A 227 9.16 1.31 9.71
C THR A 227 9.61 1.55 11.16
N ALA A 228 10.66 0.87 11.61
CA ALA A 228 11.23 0.98 12.95
C ALA A 228 12.51 1.81 12.99
N GLY A 229 12.90 2.21 14.21
CA GLY A 229 14.14 2.94 14.48
C GLY A 229 14.03 4.45 14.26
N PRO A 230 15.19 5.15 14.25
CA PRO A 230 15.22 6.61 14.13
C PRO A 230 14.79 7.07 12.72
N LYS A 231 13.66 7.81 12.65
CA LYS A 231 13.13 8.41 11.41
C LYS A 231 13.75 9.80 11.22
N ARG A 232 14.93 9.88 10.62
CA ARG A 232 15.65 11.15 10.39
C ARG A 232 15.26 11.74 9.05
N VAL A 233 14.83 13.00 9.04
CA VAL A 233 14.43 13.73 7.83
C VAL A 233 15.58 14.60 7.34
N HIS A 234 15.96 14.44 6.06
CA HIS A 234 17.03 15.21 5.43
C HIS A 234 16.52 16.20 4.38
N PHE A 235 15.27 16.05 3.92
CA PHE A 235 14.64 16.97 2.98
C PHE A 235 13.64 17.87 3.71
N ASP A 236 13.66 19.18 3.38
CA ASP A 236 12.68 20.13 3.95
C ASP A 236 11.31 20.00 3.30
N ARG A 237 11.30 19.49 2.06
CA ARG A 237 10.09 19.37 1.24
C ARG A 237 10.12 18.10 0.41
N VAL A 238 8.98 17.42 0.34
CA VAL A 238 8.75 16.27 -0.55
C VAL A 238 7.52 16.56 -1.40
N GLU A 239 7.67 16.41 -2.70
CA GLU A 239 6.58 16.56 -3.66
C GLU A 239 6.33 15.24 -4.38
N TRP A 240 5.10 14.78 -4.37
CA TRP A 240 4.64 13.66 -5.19
C TRP A 240 4.02 14.22 -6.47
N HIS A 241 4.51 13.80 -7.61
CA HIS A 241 4.03 14.19 -8.93
C HIS A 241 3.41 12.98 -9.62
N VAL A 242 2.12 13.01 -9.85
CA VAL A 242 1.39 11.93 -10.53
C VAL A 242 1.72 11.98 -12.02
N MET A 243 2.33 10.91 -12.54
CA MET A 243 2.73 10.76 -13.95
C MET A 243 2.21 9.42 -14.49
N PRO A 244 0.97 9.39 -15.04
CA PRO A 244 0.37 8.13 -15.50
C PRO A 244 1.05 7.53 -16.74
N ASP A 245 1.70 8.37 -17.57
CA ASP A 245 2.43 7.91 -18.75
C ASP A 245 3.84 7.44 -18.36
N PRO A 246 4.16 6.14 -18.51
CA PRO A 246 5.44 5.59 -18.09
C PRO A 246 6.64 6.14 -18.88
N ALA A 247 6.47 6.50 -20.15
CA ALA A 247 7.55 7.05 -20.96
C ALA A 247 7.94 8.45 -20.46
N THR A 248 6.96 9.29 -20.14
CA THR A 248 7.15 10.60 -19.51
C THR A 248 7.83 10.46 -18.14
N ALA A 249 7.37 9.55 -17.29
CA ALA A 249 7.97 9.29 -15.98
C ALA A 249 9.43 8.84 -16.08
N SER A 250 9.73 7.94 -17.03
CA SER A 250 11.08 7.47 -17.32
C SER A 250 12.00 8.61 -17.80
N ALA A 251 11.53 9.46 -18.71
CA ALA A 251 12.28 10.60 -19.22
C ALA A 251 12.58 11.61 -18.09
N ALA A 252 11.57 11.96 -17.29
CA ALA A 252 11.70 12.89 -16.16
C ALA A 252 12.74 12.40 -15.12
N LEU A 253 12.73 11.10 -14.79
CA LEU A 253 13.73 10.50 -13.90
C LEU A 253 15.14 10.56 -14.52
N GLN A 254 15.29 10.18 -15.79
CA GLN A 254 16.60 10.15 -16.46
C GLN A 254 17.20 11.53 -16.63
N ASN A 255 16.38 12.55 -16.93
CA ASN A 255 16.81 13.95 -17.09
C ASN A 255 17.04 14.66 -15.74
N GLY A 256 16.65 14.06 -14.60
CA GLY A 256 16.80 14.63 -13.26
C GLY A 256 15.74 15.66 -12.90
N GLU A 257 14.63 15.69 -13.61
CA GLU A 257 13.43 16.45 -13.24
C GLU A 257 12.71 15.83 -12.05
N MET A 258 12.79 14.49 -11.92
CA MET A 258 12.32 13.69 -10.78
C MET A 258 13.46 12.94 -10.14
N ASP A 259 13.36 12.70 -8.83
CA ASP A 259 14.41 12.04 -8.03
C ASP A 259 14.15 10.55 -7.84
N TRP A 260 12.87 10.14 -7.70
CA TRP A 260 12.49 8.78 -7.37
C TRP A 260 11.16 8.40 -8.04
N TRP A 261 11.12 7.27 -8.72
CA TRP A 261 9.92 6.67 -9.32
C TRP A 261 9.62 5.34 -8.63
N GLU A 262 8.44 5.26 -8.00
CA GLU A 262 8.05 4.13 -7.15
C GLU A 262 7.98 2.80 -7.91
N GLN A 263 7.31 2.78 -9.07
CA GLN A 263 7.02 1.56 -9.80
C GLN A 263 7.26 1.72 -11.32
N PRO A 264 8.53 1.70 -11.77
CA PRO A 264 8.82 1.67 -13.19
C PRO A 264 8.26 0.40 -13.85
N THR A 265 7.65 0.57 -15.03
CA THR A 265 7.08 -0.55 -15.78
C THR A 265 8.16 -1.53 -16.27
N GLY A 266 7.79 -2.81 -16.42
CA GLY A 266 8.75 -3.87 -16.75
C GLY A 266 9.52 -3.63 -18.05
N ASP A 267 8.86 -3.10 -19.08
CA ASP A 267 9.43 -2.76 -20.39
C ASP A 267 10.47 -1.63 -20.35
N LEU A 268 10.36 -0.70 -19.39
CA LEU A 268 11.29 0.41 -19.24
C LEU A 268 12.48 0.10 -18.30
N GLN A 269 12.40 -0.95 -17.49
CA GLN A 269 13.49 -1.32 -16.58
C GLN A 269 14.83 -1.57 -17.30
N PRO A 270 14.91 -2.23 -18.48
CA PRO A 270 16.18 -2.39 -19.20
C PRO A 270 16.83 -1.06 -19.60
N VAL A 271 16.04 -0.04 -19.95
CA VAL A 271 16.54 1.29 -20.29
C VAL A 271 17.07 2.00 -19.04
N LEU A 272 16.32 1.99 -17.95
CA LEU A 272 16.72 2.58 -16.68
C LEU A 272 17.99 1.93 -16.12
N ARG A 273 18.14 0.61 -16.23
CA ARG A 273 19.33 -0.15 -15.77
C ARG A 273 20.60 0.25 -16.49
N ARG A 274 20.53 0.68 -17.78
CA ARG A 274 21.66 1.16 -18.56
C ARG A 274 22.08 2.58 -18.19
N ASN A 275 21.21 3.36 -17.57
CA ASN A 275 21.49 4.74 -17.19
C ASN A 275 22.36 4.77 -15.92
N ARG A 276 23.62 5.27 -16.05
CA ARG A 276 24.58 5.33 -14.95
C ARG A 276 24.15 6.23 -13.78
N ASN A 277 23.20 7.14 -14.03
CA ASN A 277 22.70 8.09 -13.04
C ASN A 277 21.45 7.56 -12.31
N VAL A 278 20.99 6.36 -12.62
CA VAL A 278 19.80 5.73 -12.02
C VAL A 278 20.22 4.47 -11.27
N VAL A 279 19.62 4.25 -10.12
CA VAL A 279 19.63 2.99 -9.39
C VAL A 279 18.29 2.32 -9.62
N LEU A 280 18.29 1.04 -9.96
CA LEU A 280 17.09 0.19 -10.09
C LEU A 280 17.26 -1.00 -9.16
N GLU A 281 16.36 -1.15 -8.19
CA GLU A 281 16.40 -2.25 -7.23
C GLU A 281 15.00 -2.75 -6.87
N ILE A 282 14.90 -3.97 -6.36
CA ILE A 282 13.66 -4.53 -5.79
C ILE A 282 13.68 -4.23 -4.29
N PRO A 283 12.82 -3.32 -3.79
CA PRO A 283 12.84 -2.92 -2.39
C PRO A 283 12.19 -3.97 -1.48
N ASP A 284 11.18 -4.69 -1.96
CA ASP A 284 10.39 -5.65 -1.17
C ASP A 284 10.62 -7.09 -1.68
N PRO A 285 11.37 -7.92 -0.92
CA PRO A 285 11.61 -9.31 -1.28
C PRO A 285 10.36 -10.21 -1.16
N THR A 286 9.30 -9.75 -0.50
CA THR A 286 8.03 -10.49 -0.40
C THR A 286 7.19 -10.38 -1.66
N GLY A 287 7.52 -9.43 -2.55
CA GLY A 287 6.86 -9.20 -3.83
C GLY A 287 5.41 -8.75 -3.71
N LEU A 288 4.75 -8.71 -4.85
CA LEU A 288 3.35 -8.34 -4.99
C LEU A 288 2.54 -9.53 -5.50
N MET A 289 1.47 -9.87 -4.78
CA MET A 289 0.55 -10.96 -5.08
C MET A 289 -0.63 -10.42 -5.88
N ALA A 290 -0.69 -10.73 -7.17
CA ALA A 290 -1.78 -10.29 -8.04
C ALA A 290 -3.05 -11.13 -7.82
N ILE A 291 -4.21 -10.48 -7.80
CA ILE A 291 -5.50 -11.12 -7.58
C ILE A 291 -6.60 -10.59 -8.52
N CYS A 292 -7.54 -11.48 -8.85
CA CYS A 292 -8.84 -11.12 -9.43
C CYS A 292 -9.91 -11.23 -8.33
N ARG A 293 -10.50 -10.09 -7.95
CA ARG A 293 -11.49 -10.01 -6.87
C ARG A 293 -12.90 -10.05 -7.41
N PHE A 294 -13.75 -10.88 -6.80
CA PHE A 294 -15.17 -11.00 -7.09
C PHE A 294 -16.04 -10.24 -6.10
N ASN A 295 -17.19 -9.74 -6.57
CA ASN A 295 -18.29 -9.32 -5.72
C ASN A 295 -19.19 -10.50 -5.43
N HIS A 296 -19.18 -10.98 -4.20
CA HIS A 296 -19.96 -12.15 -3.76
C HIS A 296 -21.41 -11.82 -3.42
N LEU A 297 -21.84 -10.56 -3.45
CA LEU A 297 -23.22 -10.17 -3.10
C LEU A 297 -24.20 -10.48 -4.22
N HIS A 298 -23.73 -10.53 -5.47
CA HIS A 298 -24.59 -10.59 -6.65
C HIS A 298 -24.21 -11.73 -7.60
N ALA A 299 -25.20 -12.18 -8.39
CA ALA A 299 -24.94 -13.11 -9.48
C ALA A 299 -23.97 -12.51 -10.50
N PRO A 300 -23.14 -13.35 -11.15
CA PRO A 300 -23.06 -14.80 -10.95
C PRO A 300 -22.11 -15.20 -9.82
N PHE A 301 -21.34 -14.25 -9.26
CA PHE A 301 -20.24 -14.56 -8.33
C PHE A 301 -20.66 -14.78 -6.87
N ASN A 302 -21.93 -14.69 -6.53
CA ASN A 302 -22.49 -15.24 -5.28
C ASN A 302 -22.48 -16.78 -5.27
N ASN A 303 -22.33 -17.44 -6.44
CA ASN A 303 -22.23 -18.89 -6.56
C ASN A 303 -20.77 -19.37 -6.54
N PRO A 304 -20.32 -20.14 -5.52
CA PRO A 304 -18.96 -20.64 -5.43
C PRO A 304 -18.58 -21.60 -6.58
N ALA A 305 -19.55 -22.34 -7.15
CA ALA A 305 -19.28 -23.26 -8.26
C ALA A 305 -18.84 -22.50 -9.54
N ILE A 306 -19.40 -21.32 -9.79
CA ILE A 306 -18.98 -20.45 -10.91
C ILE A 306 -17.56 -19.93 -10.67
N ARG A 307 -17.26 -19.45 -9.45
CA ARG A 307 -15.93 -18.96 -9.12
C ARG A 307 -14.88 -20.08 -9.22
N ARG A 308 -15.23 -21.28 -8.77
CA ARG A 308 -14.37 -22.49 -8.83
C ARG A 308 -14.09 -22.93 -10.26
N ALA A 309 -15.09 -22.89 -11.14
CA ALA A 309 -14.91 -23.22 -12.56
C ALA A 309 -13.83 -22.32 -13.22
N LEU A 310 -13.76 -21.05 -12.83
CA LEU A 310 -12.78 -20.10 -13.38
C LEU A 310 -11.33 -20.37 -12.98
N LEU A 311 -11.06 -21.14 -11.92
CA LEU A 311 -9.69 -21.55 -11.58
C LEU A 311 -9.03 -22.28 -12.76
N GLY A 312 -9.78 -23.14 -13.47
CA GLY A 312 -9.29 -23.87 -14.64
C GLY A 312 -8.95 -23.00 -15.85
N ALA A 313 -9.36 -21.72 -15.86
CA ALA A 313 -9.02 -20.78 -16.93
C ALA A 313 -7.76 -19.94 -16.61
N VAL A 314 -7.33 -19.88 -15.35
CA VAL A 314 -6.21 -19.01 -14.93
C VAL A 314 -4.88 -19.55 -15.49
N ASN A 315 -4.15 -18.69 -16.20
CA ASN A 315 -2.74 -18.85 -16.53
C ASN A 315 -1.93 -17.77 -15.85
N GLN A 316 -1.31 -18.08 -14.71
CA GLN A 316 -0.54 -17.10 -13.96
C GLN A 316 0.63 -16.52 -14.75
N ALA A 317 1.27 -17.31 -15.64
CA ALA A 317 2.35 -16.83 -16.49
C ALA A 317 1.91 -15.72 -17.46
N ASP A 318 0.68 -15.79 -18.01
CA ASP A 318 0.16 -14.76 -18.91
C ASP A 318 -0.01 -13.43 -18.16
N TYR A 319 -0.55 -13.46 -16.93
CA TYR A 319 -0.68 -12.28 -16.08
C TYR A 319 0.67 -11.68 -15.71
N MET A 320 1.60 -12.51 -15.27
CA MET A 320 2.92 -12.06 -14.82
C MET A 320 3.74 -11.48 -15.97
N THR A 321 3.70 -12.13 -17.15
CA THR A 321 4.37 -11.63 -18.35
C THR A 321 3.79 -10.28 -18.80
N ALA A 322 2.47 -10.10 -18.71
CA ALA A 322 1.83 -8.83 -19.05
C ALA A 322 2.19 -7.69 -18.06
N VAL A 323 2.39 -8.00 -16.77
CA VAL A 323 2.67 -7.01 -15.73
C VAL A 323 4.14 -6.58 -15.71
N ILE A 324 5.09 -7.55 -15.77
CA ILE A 324 6.51 -7.28 -15.48
C ILE A 324 7.45 -7.77 -16.59
N GLY A 325 6.93 -8.41 -17.65
CA GLY A 325 7.71 -8.92 -18.77
C GLY A 325 8.13 -10.37 -18.62
N THR A 326 9.02 -10.81 -19.53
CA THR A 326 9.39 -12.21 -19.68
C THR A 326 10.54 -12.68 -18.77
N ASP A 327 11.16 -11.77 -18.01
CA ASP A 327 12.25 -12.09 -17.08
C ASP A 327 11.70 -12.92 -15.90
N ARG A 328 11.96 -14.22 -15.93
CA ARG A 328 11.50 -15.20 -14.92
C ARG A 328 12.07 -14.94 -13.52
N SER A 329 13.12 -14.17 -13.37
CA SER A 329 13.65 -13.79 -12.05
C SER A 329 12.76 -12.77 -11.32
N LEU A 330 11.87 -12.09 -12.06
CA LEU A 330 11.01 -11.04 -11.55
C LEU A 330 9.59 -11.52 -11.19
N TRP A 331 9.26 -12.79 -11.37
CA TRP A 331 7.94 -13.31 -11.06
C TRP A 331 7.89 -14.81 -10.82
N ARG A 332 6.78 -15.25 -10.22
CA ARG A 332 6.49 -16.68 -9.93
C ARG A 332 5.07 -17.02 -10.34
N GLU A 333 4.91 -18.21 -10.84
CA GLU A 333 3.66 -18.94 -11.00
C GLU A 333 3.56 -20.07 -9.97
N GLU A 334 2.49 -20.85 -9.97
CA GLU A 334 2.16 -21.86 -8.95
C GLU A 334 1.99 -21.23 -7.56
N VAL A 335 1.36 -20.06 -7.54
CA VAL A 335 1.17 -19.24 -6.35
C VAL A 335 -0.27 -19.38 -5.85
N GLY A 336 -0.42 -19.83 -4.61
CA GLY A 336 -1.71 -19.95 -3.92
C GLY A 336 -2.09 -18.67 -3.15
N PHE A 337 -2.63 -18.87 -1.95
CA PHE A 337 -3.17 -17.77 -1.14
C PHE A 337 -2.14 -17.17 -0.17
N PHE A 338 -1.04 -17.85 0.12
CA PHE A 338 0.06 -17.34 0.93
C PHE A 338 1.32 -17.17 0.09
N PRO A 339 2.13 -16.11 0.33
CA PRO A 339 3.29 -15.81 -0.49
C PRO A 339 4.34 -16.93 -0.46
N PRO A 340 4.82 -17.41 -1.62
CA PRO A 340 5.89 -18.41 -1.68
C PRO A 340 7.14 -17.98 -0.92
N GLY A 341 7.73 -18.91 -0.19
CA GLY A 341 8.93 -18.68 0.63
C GLY A 341 8.64 -18.13 2.03
N THR A 342 7.36 -17.96 2.39
CA THR A 342 6.96 -17.62 3.77
C THR A 342 6.60 -18.85 4.58
N PRO A 343 6.59 -18.79 5.92
CA PRO A 343 6.34 -19.95 6.76
C PRO A 343 5.01 -20.67 6.55
N LEU A 344 3.98 -19.95 6.05
CA LEU A 344 2.62 -20.50 5.84
C LEU A 344 2.34 -20.88 4.39
N ALA A 345 3.28 -20.65 3.47
CA ALA A 345 3.15 -21.09 2.09
C ALA A 345 3.05 -22.62 2.00
N SER A 346 2.19 -23.12 1.12
CA SER A 346 2.02 -24.55 0.89
C SER A 346 1.50 -24.85 -0.52
N ASP A 347 1.57 -26.13 -0.90
CA ASP A 347 1.04 -26.67 -2.15
C ASP A 347 -0.41 -27.17 -2.03
N ALA A 348 -1.04 -27.04 -0.86
CA ALA A 348 -2.38 -27.53 -0.58
C ALA A 348 -3.41 -26.94 -1.57
N GLY A 349 -4.11 -27.80 -2.31
CA GLY A 349 -5.11 -27.41 -3.31
C GLY A 349 -4.56 -26.74 -4.58
N LEU A 350 -3.25 -26.53 -4.70
CA LEU A 350 -2.62 -25.77 -5.78
C LEU A 350 -2.81 -26.41 -7.16
N GLY A 351 -3.07 -27.72 -7.22
CA GLY A 351 -3.39 -28.43 -8.47
C GLY A 351 -4.53 -27.82 -9.28
N ALA A 352 -5.43 -27.05 -8.63
CA ALA A 352 -6.50 -26.32 -9.31
C ALA A 352 -5.97 -25.22 -10.28
N LEU A 353 -4.77 -24.69 -10.03
CA LEU A 353 -4.11 -23.67 -10.86
C LEU A 353 -3.01 -24.24 -11.77
N THR A 354 -2.40 -25.37 -11.38
CA THR A 354 -1.26 -25.99 -12.09
C THR A 354 -1.67 -27.11 -13.05
N SER A 355 -2.93 -27.58 -12.95
CA SER A 355 -3.48 -28.58 -13.87
C SER A 355 -3.55 -28.04 -15.30
N PRO A 356 -3.47 -28.89 -16.34
CA PRO A 356 -3.63 -28.45 -17.72
C PRO A 356 -4.94 -27.67 -17.92
N ARG A 357 -4.86 -26.51 -18.59
CA ARG A 357 -6.02 -25.67 -18.87
C ARG A 357 -6.87 -26.26 -19.98
N ASP A 358 -8.16 -26.38 -19.73
CA ASP A 358 -9.16 -26.84 -20.69
C ASP A 358 -10.35 -25.84 -20.65
N LEU A 359 -10.31 -24.87 -21.56
CA LEU A 359 -11.36 -23.83 -21.65
C LEU A 359 -12.73 -24.40 -22.01
N ASP A 360 -12.80 -25.51 -22.75
CA ASP A 360 -14.09 -26.15 -23.06
C ASP A 360 -14.65 -26.85 -21.82
N LYS A 361 -13.80 -27.42 -20.96
CA LYS A 361 -14.23 -27.88 -19.64
C LYS A 361 -14.73 -26.71 -18.79
N VAL A 362 -14.02 -25.58 -18.76
CA VAL A 362 -14.43 -24.39 -18.00
C VAL A 362 -15.82 -23.91 -18.46
N LYS A 363 -16.08 -23.84 -19.76
CA LYS A 363 -17.40 -23.48 -20.31
C LYS A 363 -18.49 -24.44 -19.87
N ARG A 364 -18.22 -25.74 -19.92
CA ARG A 364 -19.16 -26.78 -19.44
C ARG A 364 -19.42 -26.64 -17.94
N ASP A 365 -18.38 -26.42 -17.15
CA ASP A 365 -18.50 -26.27 -15.70
C ASP A 365 -19.27 -25.00 -15.33
N LEU A 366 -19.06 -23.89 -16.04
CA LEU A 366 -19.81 -22.65 -15.86
C LEU A 366 -21.31 -22.85 -16.17
N ALA A 367 -21.63 -23.53 -17.28
CA ALA A 367 -23.02 -23.85 -17.63
C ALA A 367 -23.67 -24.78 -16.61
N ALA A 368 -22.95 -25.83 -16.16
CA ALA A 368 -23.42 -26.75 -15.14
C ALA A 368 -23.61 -26.07 -13.77
N ALA A 369 -22.80 -25.03 -13.48
CA ALA A 369 -22.95 -24.20 -12.29
C ALA A 369 -24.10 -23.17 -12.39
N GLY A 370 -24.79 -23.09 -13.56
CA GLY A 370 -25.95 -22.24 -13.75
C GLY A 370 -25.61 -20.84 -14.32
N TYR A 371 -24.41 -20.61 -14.85
CA TYR A 371 -24.14 -19.36 -15.58
C TYR A 371 -24.93 -19.34 -16.89
N ASN A 372 -25.72 -18.29 -17.10
CA ASN A 372 -26.64 -18.16 -18.23
C ASN A 372 -26.46 -16.84 -18.98
N GLY A 373 -25.23 -16.36 -19.08
CA GLY A 373 -24.89 -15.17 -19.85
C GLY A 373 -25.13 -13.85 -19.12
N GLU A 374 -25.19 -13.86 -17.79
CA GLU A 374 -25.29 -12.65 -16.97
C GLU A 374 -24.16 -11.69 -17.31
N ARG A 375 -24.51 -10.39 -17.42
CA ARG A 375 -23.53 -9.32 -17.69
C ARG A 375 -22.59 -9.18 -16.51
N ILE A 376 -21.29 -9.13 -16.79
CA ILE A 376 -20.22 -9.02 -15.80
C ILE A 376 -19.49 -7.69 -15.96
N VAL A 377 -19.70 -6.78 -15.02
CA VAL A 377 -19.01 -5.50 -14.97
C VAL A 377 -17.60 -5.71 -14.41
N VAL A 378 -16.59 -5.55 -15.26
CA VAL A 378 -15.16 -5.65 -14.95
C VAL A 378 -14.58 -4.25 -14.89
N MET A 379 -14.15 -3.80 -13.70
CA MET A 379 -13.49 -2.50 -13.54
C MET A 379 -12.00 -2.61 -13.81
N ALA A 380 -11.46 -1.73 -14.64
CA ALA A 380 -10.05 -1.65 -15.00
C ALA A 380 -9.48 -0.25 -14.72
N ALA A 381 -8.38 -0.17 -13.97
CA ALA A 381 -7.66 1.06 -13.69
C ALA A 381 -6.68 1.35 -14.84
N SER A 382 -7.08 2.19 -15.80
CA SER A 382 -6.30 2.47 -17.02
C SER A 382 -5.06 3.34 -16.78
N ASP A 383 -5.06 4.12 -15.72
CA ASP A 383 -3.97 5.00 -15.28
C ASP A 383 -2.94 4.32 -14.36
N PHE A 384 -3.15 3.03 -14.05
CA PHE A 384 -2.24 2.24 -13.23
C PHE A 384 -1.71 1.04 -14.04
N PRO A 385 -0.50 1.13 -14.63
CA PRO A 385 -0.03 0.18 -15.66
C PRO A 385 -0.14 -1.30 -15.30
N SER A 386 0.30 -1.71 -14.10
CA SER A 386 0.24 -3.11 -13.67
C SER A 386 -1.19 -3.61 -13.49
N LEU A 387 -2.09 -2.79 -12.94
CA LEU A 387 -3.51 -3.14 -12.76
C LEU A 387 -4.24 -3.17 -14.09
N ASN A 388 -3.89 -2.27 -15.01
CA ASN A 388 -4.43 -2.28 -16.37
C ASN A 388 -4.04 -3.56 -17.11
N ALA A 389 -2.77 -3.98 -17.02
CA ALA A 389 -2.30 -5.23 -17.61
C ALA A 389 -3.04 -6.45 -17.04
N LEU A 390 -3.19 -6.53 -15.72
CA LEU A 390 -3.98 -7.59 -15.08
C LEU A 390 -5.43 -7.61 -15.57
N ALA A 391 -6.06 -6.45 -15.70
CA ALA A 391 -7.46 -6.34 -16.15
C ALA A 391 -7.63 -6.72 -17.62
N GLN A 392 -6.68 -6.40 -18.49
CA GLN A 392 -6.71 -6.78 -19.92
C GLN A 392 -6.60 -8.30 -20.10
N VAL A 393 -5.63 -8.95 -19.43
CA VAL A 393 -5.50 -10.42 -19.44
C VAL A 393 -6.74 -11.08 -18.85
N GLY A 394 -7.26 -10.54 -17.74
CA GLY A 394 -8.47 -11.06 -17.11
C GLY A 394 -9.72 -10.89 -17.97
N ASN A 395 -9.87 -9.79 -18.70
CA ASN A 395 -10.94 -9.60 -19.67
C ASN A 395 -10.88 -10.65 -20.78
N ASP A 396 -9.70 -10.91 -21.37
CA ASP A 396 -9.52 -11.96 -22.37
C ASP A 396 -9.87 -13.34 -21.80
N MET A 397 -9.35 -13.66 -20.61
CA MET A 397 -9.64 -14.93 -19.92
C MET A 397 -11.14 -15.15 -19.73
N LEU A 398 -11.85 -14.15 -19.19
CA LEU A 398 -13.29 -14.25 -18.92
C LEU A 398 -14.11 -14.39 -20.22
N ARG A 399 -13.77 -13.64 -21.27
CA ARG A 399 -14.43 -13.75 -22.60
C ARG A 399 -14.18 -15.11 -23.24
N ARG A 400 -12.97 -15.62 -23.19
CA ARG A 400 -12.63 -16.97 -23.71
C ARG A 400 -13.29 -18.08 -22.91
N ALA A 401 -13.54 -17.87 -21.62
CA ALA A 401 -14.36 -18.75 -20.79
C ALA A 401 -15.86 -18.69 -21.14
N GLY A 402 -16.28 -17.80 -22.05
CA GLY A 402 -17.67 -17.65 -22.49
C GLY A 402 -18.50 -16.68 -21.65
N MET A 403 -17.85 -15.83 -20.82
CA MET A 403 -18.57 -14.86 -20.01
C MET A 403 -18.92 -13.57 -20.77
N ASN A 404 -20.08 -12.99 -20.47
CA ASN A 404 -20.58 -11.75 -21.05
C ASN A 404 -19.99 -10.53 -20.35
N VAL A 405 -18.78 -10.12 -20.75
CA VAL A 405 -18.00 -9.06 -20.10
C VAL A 405 -18.35 -7.68 -20.61
N ASP A 406 -18.71 -6.81 -19.67
CA ASP A 406 -18.75 -5.35 -19.81
C ASP A 406 -17.48 -4.76 -19.15
N TYR A 407 -16.51 -4.39 -20.00
CA TYR A 407 -15.22 -3.88 -19.57
C TYR A 407 -15.26 -2.37 -19.37
N VAL A 408 -15.19 -1.92 -18.11
CA VAL A 408 -15.27 -0.52 -17.70
C VAL A 408 -13.87 0.00 -17.39
N SER A 409 -13.28 0.72 -18.34
CA SER A 409 -11.99 1.40 -18.17
C SER A 409 -12.20 2.75 -17.47
N THR A 410 -11.49 2.99 -16.37
CA THR A 410 -11.56 4.22 -15.58
C THR A 410 -10.24 4.45 -14.85
N ASP A 411 -10.11 5.55 -14.10
CA ASP A 411 -8.95 5.81 -13.25
C ASP A 411 -8.98 4.99 -11.95
N TRP A 412 -7.81 4.81 -11.33
CA TRP A 412 -7.67 4.05 -10.08
C TRP A 412 -8.45 4.66 -8.91
N GLY A 413 -8.51 5.99 -8.82
CA GLY A 413 -9.28 6.67 -7.78
C GLY A 413 -10.76 6.30 -7.85
N THR A 414 -11.33 6.28 -9.04
CA THR A 414 -12.71 5.83 -9.31
C THR A 414 -12.90 4.35 -8.97
N VAL A 415 -11.95 3.47 -9.33
CA VAL A 415 -12.00 2.05 -8.92
C VAL A 415 -12.02 1.93 -7.40
N VAL A 416 -11.15 2.66 -6.68
CA VAL A 416 -11.08 2.65 -5.20
C VAL A 416 -12.39 3.08 -4.56
N GLN A 417 -13.06 4.09 -5.11
CA GLN A 417 -14.36 4.54 -4.62
C GLN A 417 -15.47 3.55 -4.97
N ARG A 418 -15.54 3.12 -6.23
CA ARG A 418 -16.62 2.26 -6.74
C ARG A 418 -16.59 0.84 -6.15
N ARG A 419 -15.40 0.29 -5.84
CA ARG A 419 -15.30 -1.03 -5.20
C ARG A 419 -15.95 -1.10 -3.81
N ALA A 420 -16.20 0.05 -3.16
CA ALA A 420 -16.93 0.14 -1.90
C ALA A 420 -18.46 0.07 -2.10
N SER A 421 -18.96 0.20 -3.33
CA SER A 421 -20.39 0.09 -3.65
C SER A 421 -20.86 -1.35 -3.50
N ARG A 422 -22.00 -1.52 -2.83
CA ARG A 422 -22.71 -2.80 -2.66
C ARG A 422 -23.83 -2.98 -3.69
N GLU A 423 -24.05 -2.01 -4.54
CA GLU A 423 -25.04 -2.09 -5.61
C GLU A 423 -24.65 -3.15 -6.65
N PRO A 424 -25.62 -3.76 -7.33
CA PRO A 424 -25.35 -4.64 -8.47
C PRO A 424 -24.75 -3.86 -9.64
N GLY A 425 -24.08 -4.57 -10.56
CA GLY A 425 -23.33 -3.98 -11.66
C GLY A 425 -24.16 -3.07 -12.59
N ASP A 426 -25.44 -3.36 -12.77
CA ASP A 426 -26.39 -2.56 -13.56
C ASP A 426 -26.85 -1.26 -12.87
N ARG A 427 -26.61 -1.12 -11.58
CA ARG A 427 -26.93 0.07 -10.77
C ARG A 427 -25.68 0.80 -10.26
N GLY A 428 -24.61 0.77 -11.03
CA GLY A 428 -23.36 1.47 -10.69
C GLY A 428 -22.41 0.67 -9.78
N GLY A 429 -22.74 -0.56 -9.42
CA GLY A 429 -21.84 -1.49 -8.73
C GLY A 429 -20.85 -2.16 -9.69
N TRP A 430 -20.34 -3.33 -9.30
CA TRP A 430 -19.29 -4.06 -10.02
C TRP A 430 -19.41 -5.57 -9.74
N ASN A 431 -18.80 -6.38 -10.62
CA ASN A 431 -18.68 -7.83 -10.43
C ASN A 431 -17.23 -8.28 -10.22
N VAL A 432 -16.27 -7.65 -10.91
CA VAL A 432 -14.85 -8.01 -10.89
C VAL A 432 -13.97 -6.77 -10.90
N PHE A 433 -12.88 -6.80 -10.15
CA PHE A 433 -11.75 -5.90 -10.34
C PHE A 433 -10.43 -6.64 -10.08
N PHE A 434 -9.34 -6.07 -10.59
CA PHE A 434 -7.99 -6.61 -10.45
C PHE A 434 -7.17 -5.71 -9.54
N THR A 435 -6.36 -6.33 -8.69
CA THR A 435 -5.46 -5.61 -7.79
C THR A 435 -4.31 -6.52 -7.36
N PHE A 436 -3.44 -6.00 -6.52
CA PHE A 436 -2.37 -6.77 -5.87
C PHE A 436 -2.29 -6.43 -4.39
N TRP A 437 -1.62 -7.30 -3.65
CA TRP A 437 -1.22 -7.09 -2.27
C TRP A 437 0.29 -7.29 -2.14
N ALA A 438 0.97 -6.50 -1.30
CA ALA A 438 2.33 -6.81 -0.91
C ALA A 438 2.35 -8.13 -0.13
N GLY A 439 3.41 -8.92 -0.29
CA GLY A 439 3.47 -10.22 0.40
C GLY A 439 3.31 -10.10 1.91
N VAL A 440 3.82 -9.01 2.50
CA VAL A 440 3.65 -8.72 3.94
C VAL A 440 2.18 -8.55 4.36
N ASP A 441 1.28 -8.16 3.47
CA ASP A 441 -0.15 -8.06 3.73
C ASP A 441 -0.87 -9.42 3.66
N MET A 442 -0.15 -10.48 3.25
CA MET A 442 -0.68 -11.82 3.03
C MET A 442 0.07 -12.91 3.82
N PHE A 443 1.00 -12.54 4.71
CA PHE A 443 1.87 -13.46 5.45
C PHE A 443 1.12 -14.48 6.29
N ASN A 444 -0.01 -14.07 6.86
CA ASN A 444 -0.77 -14.91 7.77
C ASN A 444 -2.26 -14.52 7.78
N PRO A 445 -3.14 -15.40 8.27
CA PRO A 445 -4.58 -15.15 8.32
C PRO A 445 -4.99 -13.90 9.10
N GLY A 446 -4.15 -13.42 10.02
CA GLY A 446 -4.43 -12.22 10.82
C GLY A 446 -4.45 -10.93 9.99
N VAL A 447 -3.51 -10.79 9.05
CA VAL A 447 -3.35 -9.59 8.20
C VAL A 447 -3.99 -9.73 6.83
N HIS A 448 -4.28 -10.94 6.37
CA HIS A 448 -4.75 -11.24 5.02
C HIS A 448 -6.22 -10.81 4.78
N GLN A 449 -6.43 -9.54 4.42
CA GLN A 449 -7.77 -8.95 4.26
C GLN A 449 -8.62 -9.62 3.18
N SER A 450 -8.03 -9.98 2.04
CA SER A 450 -8.78 -10.59 0.93
C SER A 450 -9.19 -12.04 1.17
N LEU A 451 -8.59 -12.71 2.19
CA LEU A 451 -8.90 -14.08 2.57
C LEU A 451 -9.94 -14.17 3.69
N ARG A 452 -10.60 -13.06 4.06
CA ARG A 452 -11.66 -13.05 5.08
C ARG A 452 -13.01 -13.43 4.51
N GLY A 453 -13.71 -14.34 5.20
CA GLY A 453 -15.07 -14.81 4.88
C GLY A 453 -16.17 -14.27 5.80
N HIS A 454 -16.03 -13.04 6.32
CA HIS A 454 -16.86 -12.47 7.40
C HIS A 454 -18.10 -11.71 6.89
N GLY A 455 -18.49 -11.93 5.65
CA GLY A 455 -19.68 -11.27 5.07
C GLY A 455 -19.53 -9.75 5.06
N ASN A 456 -20.46 -9.05 5.67
CA ASN A 456 -20.50 -7.60 5.70
C ASN A 456 -19.25 -6.92 6.29
N ALA A 457 -18.49 -7.59 7.14
CA ALA A 457 -17.26 -7.10 7.72
C ALA A 457 -16.01 -7.52 6.91
N ALA A 458 -16.17 -8.35 5.88
CA ALA A 458 -15.07 -8.70 4.99
C ALA A 458 -14.68 -7.52 4.08
N TRP A 459 -13.46 -7.59 3.56
CA TRP A 459 -12.97 -6.64 2.56
C TRP A 459 -13.86 -6.64 1.30
N PHE A 460 -13.81 -5.59 0.51
CA PHE A 460 -14.64 -5.39 -0.70
C PHE A 460 -14.84 -6.68 -1.49
N GLY A 461 -16.08 -6.94 -1.88
CA GLY A 461 -16.54 -8.22 -2.45
C GLY A 461 -17.28 -9.09 -1.43
N TRP A 462 -17.09 -8.87 -0.14
CA TRP A 462 -17.90 -9.37 1.00
C TRP A 462 -18.20 -10.87 0.99
N PRO A 463 -17.20 -11.76 0.84
CA PRO A 463 -17.45 -13.19 0.89
C PRO A 463 -17.96 -13.63 2.27
N THR A 464 -18.90 -14.55 2.27
CA THR A 464 -19.38 -15.22 3.48
C THR A 464 -18.94 -16.68 3.43
N ILE A 465 -17.92 -17.03 4.21
CA ILE A 465 -17.30 -18.37 4.23
C ILE A 465 -17.06 -18.77 5.69
N PRO A 466 -18.08 -19.32 6.39
CA PRO A 466 -17.99 -19.61 7.83
C PRO A 466 -16.80 -20.52 8.19
N ARG A 467 -16.56 -21.57 7.40
CA ARG A 467 -15.45 -22.51 7.64
C ARG A 467 -14.08 -21.83 7.59
N LEU A 468 -13.91 -20.83 6.72
CA LEU A 468 -12.68 -20.05 6.65
C LEU A 468 -12.45 -19.24 7.94
N GLU A 469 -13.48 -18.62 8.48
CA GLU A 469 -13.39 -17.84 9.73
C GLU A 469 -13.18 -18.74 10.96
N GLU A 470 -13.77 -19.94 11.01
CA GLU A 470 -13.49 -20.94 12.05
C GLU A 470 -12.00 -21.32 12.06
N LEU A 471 -11.44 -21.62 10.89
CA LEU A 471 -10.00 -21.96 10.76
C LEU A 471 -9.09 -20.77 11.09
N ARG A 472 -9.50 -19.55 10.72
CA ARG A 472 -8.78 -18.33 11.11
C ARG A 472 -8.77 -18.14 12.62
N GLN A 473 -9.90 -18.35 13.29
CA GLN A 473 -9.95 -18.28 14.75
C GLN A 473 -9.06 -19.34 15.39
N ALA A 474 -9.13 -20.57 14.92
CA ALA A 474 -8.26 -21.65 15.40
C ALA A 474 -6.77 -21.33 15.19
N TRP A 475 -6.43 -20.63 14.10
CA TRP A 475 -5.05 -20.21 13.81
C TRP A 475 -4.50 -19.23 14.87
N PHE A 476 -5.34 -18.30 15.39
CA PHE A 476 -4.93 -17.40 16.48
C PHE A 476 -4.70 -18.15 17.80
N ASP A 477 -5.37 -19.28 17.98
CA ASP A 477 -5.31 -20.10 19.20
C ASP A 477 -4.28 -21.24 19.09
N ALA A 478 -3.60 -21.38 17.93
CA ALA A 478 -2.59 -22.42 17.72
C ALA A 478 -1.37 -22.21 18.62
N PRO A 479 -0.87 -23.28 19.29
CA PRO A 479 0.17 -23.16 20.30
C PRO A 479 1.56 -22.84 19.70
N ASP A 480 1.80 -23.20 18.44
CA ASP A 480 3.10 -23.10 17.79
C ASP A 480 2.99 -22.94 16.27
N LEU A 481 4.13 -22.75 15.63
CA LEU A 481 4.22 -22.60 14.17
C LEU A 481 3.73 -23.84 13.42
N ALA A 482 3.95 -25.05 13.93
CA ALA A 482 3.52 -26.29 13.24
C ALA A 482 1.99 -26.39 13.21
N GLY A 483 1.33 -26.05 14.32
CA GLY A 483 -0.12 -25.93 14.37
C GLY A 483 -0.65 -24.84 13.43
N GLN A 484 0.00 -23.68 13.40
CA GLN A 484 -0.33 -22.59 12.49
C GLN A 484 -0.17 -22.98 11.01
N GLN A 485 0.88 -23.71 10.66
CA GLN A 485 1.09 -24.24 9.30
C GLN A 485 0.02 -25.24 8.90
N THR A 486 -0.37 -26.15 9.80
CA THR A 486 -1.44 -27.11 9.56
C THR A 486 -2.77 -26.41 9.26
N LEU A 487 -3.10 -25.40 10.04
CA LEU A 487 -4.33 -24.62 9.83
C LEU A 487 -4.26 -23.75 8.57
N ALA A 488 -3.11 -23.19 8.24
CA ALA A 488 -2.92 -22.43 7.00
C ALA A 488 -3.11 -23.30 5.75
N ARG A 489 -2.66 -24.57 5.77
CA ARG A 489 -2.94 -25.55 4.70
C ARG A 489 -4.45 -25.77 4.55
N GLN A 490 -5.17 -25.99 5.63
CA GLN A 490 -6.63 -26.16 5.62
C GLN A 490 -7.35 -24.89 5.14
N ILE A 491 -6.89 -23.71 5.55
CA ILE A 491 -7.40 -22.41 5.08
C ILE A 491 -7.24 -22.32 3.57
N GLN A 492 -6.07 -22.68 3.03
CA GLN A 492 -5.80 -22.65 1.58
C GLN A 492 -6.68 -23.65 0.82
N GLU A 493 -6.90 -24.87 1.33
CA GLU A 493 -7.79 -25.84 0.75
C GLU A 493 -9.25 -25.34 0.67
N VAL A 494 -9.75 -24.76 1.76
CA VAL A 494 -11.07 -24.12 1.79
C VAL A 494 -11.12 -22.95 0.80
N ALA A 495 -10.06 -22.16 0.72
CA ALA A 495 -10.00 -21.03 -0.21
C ALA A 495 -10.01 -21.47 -1.69
N PHE A 496 -9.46 -22.63 -2.06
CA PHE A 496 -9.61 -23.20 -3.40
C PHE A 496 -11.02 -23.76 -3.66
N GLN A 497 -11.75 -24.17 -2.62
CA GLN A 497 -13.14 -24.62 -2.77
C GLN A 497 -14.12 -23.45 -2.88
N GLU A 498 -13.94 -22.40 -2.07
CA GLU A 498 -14.88 -21.29 -1.95
C GLU A 498 -14.51 -20.08 -2.84
N VAL A 499 -13.27 -20.02 -3.29
CA VAL A 499 -12.68 -19.03 -4.19
C VAL A 499 -13.04 -17.58 -3.81
N PRO A 500 -12.53 -17.08 -2.68
CA PRO A 500 -12.75 -15.68 -2.29
C PRO A 500 -12.16 -14.69 -3.31
N TYR A 501 -11.15 -15.13 -4.06
CA TYR A 501 -10.54 -14.45 -5.22
C TYR A 501 -9.72 -15.46 -6.04
N LEU A 502 -9.34 -15.12 -7.27
CA LEU A 502 -8.39 -15.93 -8.05
C LEU A 502 -6.96 -15.43 -7.79
N PRO A 503 -6.02 -16.28 -7.34
CA PRO A 503 -4.59 -15.96 -7.32
C PRO A 503 -4.05 -15.90 -8.75
N LEU A 504 -3.37 -14.80 -9.10
CA LEU A 504 -2.89 -14.55 -10.47
C LEU A 504 -1.37 -14.61 -10.61
N GLY A 505 -0.64 -14.95 -9.55
CA GLY A 505 0.81 -15.01 -9.50
C GLY A 505 1.43 -13.98 -8.58
N GLN A 506 2.76 -14.03 -8.46
CA GLN A 506 3.58 -13.11 -7.66
C GLN A 506 4.62 -12.45 -8.55
N TYR A 507 4.84 -11.14 -8.39
CA TYR A 507 5.89 -10.42 -9.10
C TYR A 507 6.69 -9.51 -8.16
N PHE A 508 7.94 -9.21 -8.56
CA PHE A 508 8.88 -8.41 -7.79
C PHE A 508 9.05 -7.05 -8.48
N GLN A 509 8.35 -6.05 -7.95
CA GLN A 509 8.33 -4.70 -8.49
C GLN A 509 9.63 -3.97 -8.13
N ALA A 510 10.33 -3.47 -9.14
CA ALA A 510 11.46 -2.59 -8.93
C ALA A 510 11.01 -1.17 -8.56
N THR A 511 11.88 -0.44 -7.86
CA THR A 511 11.84 1.01 -7.74
C THR A 511 13.06 1.62 -8.43
N ALA A 512 12.96 2.86 -8.88
CA ALA A 512 14.06 3.53 -9.55
C ALA A 512 14.29 4.94 -8.98
N TYR A 513 15.54 5.29 -8.66
CA TYR A 513 15.88 6.61 -8.15
C TYR A 513 17.23 7.10 -8.66
N ARG A 514 17.45 8.40 -8.59
CA ARG A 514 18.71 9.03 -9.00
C ARG A 514 19.83 8.54 -8.09
N ARG A 515 21.00 8.24 -8.66
CA ARG A 515 22.17 7.74 -7.92
C ARG A 515 22.65 8.68 -6.81
N GLY A 516 22.37 9.98 -6.91
CA GLY A 516 22.62 10.95 -5.83
C GLY A 516 21.63 10.85 -4.66
N ILE A 517 20.62 9.96 -4.72
CA ILE A 517 19.74 9.65 -3.60
C ILE A 517 20.29 8.41 -2.90
N THR A 518 20.43 8.48 -1.57
CA THR A 518 20.95 7.41 -0.72
C THR A 518 20.04 7.20 0.47
N GLY A 519 20.23 6.11 1.23
CA GLY A 519 19.45 5.82 2.43
C GLY A 519 18.02 5.39 2.18
N VAL A 520 17.67 5.01 0.96
CA VAL A 520 16.37 4.40 0.65
C VAL A 520 16.25 3.08 1.40
N LEU A 521 15.21 2.96 2.21
CA LEU A 521 14.97 1.76 3.02
C LEU A 521 14.26 0.68 2.18
N LYS A 522 14.48 -0.59 2.54
CA LYS A 522 13.77 -1.71 1.93
C LYS A 522 12.31 -1.74 2.37
N GLY A 523 11.46 -2.39 1.57
CA GLY A 523 10.04 -2.52 1.78
C GLY A 523 9.23 -1.50 0.99
N LEU A 524 8.42 -0.70 1.67
CA LEU A 524 7.60 0.35 1.05
C LEU A 524 8.38 1.67 0.93
N PRO A 525 7.97 2.62 0.05
CA PRO A 525 8.61 3.93 -0.04
C PRO A 525 8.41 4.72 1.25
N LEU A 526 9.53 5.00 1.92
CA LEU A 526 9.62 5.78 3.16
C LEU A 526 10.58 6.94 2.93
N PHE A 527 10.22 8.14 3.41
CA PHE A 527 10.91 9.38 3.05
C PHE A 527 11.85 9.90 4.16
N TRP A 528 11.86 9.25 5.33
CA TRP A 528 12.91 9.43 6.31
C TRP A 528 14.15 8.62 5.94
N ASN A 529 15.32 9.00 6.47
CA ASN A 529 16.62 8.42 6.17
C ASN A 529 17.11 8.64 4.72
N VAL A 530 16.22 9.03 3.81
CA VAL A 530 16.58 9.34 2.42
C VAL A 530 17.27 10.70 2.37
N GLN A 531 18.43 10.76 1.70
CA GLN A 531 19.24 11.98 1.58
C GLN A 531 19.92 12.07 0.23
N ARG A 532 20.41 13.26 -0.11
CA ARG A 532 21.35 13.44 -1.23
C ARG A 532 22.76 13.14 -0.76
N GLY A 533 23.44 12.24 -1.49
CA GLY A 533 24.84 11.86 -1.26
C GLY A 533 25.80 12.78 -2.02
#